data_e5fc304ac3b7f72130ec47990440a30b
#
_entry.id   e5fc304ac3b7f72130ec47990440a30b
#
_cell.length_a   1.000
_cell.length_b   1.000
_cell.length_c   1.000
_cell.angle_alpha   90.00
_cell.angle_beta   90.00
_cell.angle_gamma   90.00
#
_symmetry.space_group_name_H-M   'P 1'
#
loop_
_entity.id
_entity.type
_entity.pdbx_description
1 polymer ?
#
loop_
_entity_poly.entity_id
_entity_poly.type
_entity_poly.pdbx_seq_one_letter_code
_entity_poly.pdbx_strand_id
1 'polypeptide(L)'
;MNRKTESIRVKQLYGIFLAATLLLGACTQEEGTNEFPQENIPISFSGNVPVMRSVKEYSTTSDLETIGVFAYFTHGNFNEDAATPNFMYNQLVGKQTDGTWSYSPVKFWPDNSTTDKISFFAYAPYINETASSNFFVQDKESSNGFPMLSYTVPTAENKQIDFLAATPVMNQNNGNVSFKLRHTLTKINVYVKSNDDTEEKSVTFFSITGIKSGTLTYHTPTTDSDKGWLWAFPSPDKKETFTADITNFPVPNTIAEEKKLLATFFLLPAGKGSQFSITYQYAAKDGNNNAITQAIRIENQSLPSTDTWNPGASVSYTIGISRKTISVMSENDITSWEGGTDSETVNGTEEKQITN
;
A
#
# COMPACT_ATOMS: atom_id res chain seq x y z
N MET A 1 73.55 7.64 25.10
CA MET A 1 73.88 6.82 26.27
C MET A 1 73.06 5.54 26.17
N ASN A 2 73.69 4.56 25.62
CA ASN A 2 73.94 3.17 26.06
C ASN A 2 72.70 2.34 26.28
N ARG A 3 72.49 1.40 25.36
CA ARG A 3 72.94 -0.04 25.29
C ARG A 3 71.95 -0.94 26.05
N LYS A 4 71.58 -2.13 25.65
CA LYS A 4 72.01 -3.19 24.74
C LYS A 4 70.88 -4.25 24.77
N THR A 5 70.43 -4.77 23.64
CA THR A 5 70.71 -6.13 23.04
C THR A 5 70.85 -7.28 23.99
N GLU A 6 70.08 -8.37 23.81
CA GLU A 6 70.46 -9.72 23.29
C GLU A 6 69.31 -10.68 23.61
N SER A 7 68.65 -11.41 22.73
CA SER A 7 69.06 -12.55 21.88
C SER A 7 69.52 -13.79 22.66
N ILE A 8 68.91 -14.93 22.37
CA ILE A 8 69.47 -16.29 22.15
C ILE A 8 68.41 -17.35 22.51
N ARG A 9 67.77 -18.03 21.54
CA ARG A 9 68.08 -19.31 20.86
C ARG A 9 67.95 -20.59 21.70
N VAL A 10 66.98 -21.44 21.30
CA VAL A 10 67.10 -22.84 20.77
C VAL A 10 67.64 -23.96 21.72
N LYS A 11 66.86 -25.03 21.87
CA LYS A 11 67.08 -26.44 21.46
C LYS A 11 66.03 -27.33 22.12
N GLN A 12 65.24 -28.04 21.38
CA GLN A 12 65.18 -29.42 20.96
C GLN A 12 65.85 -30.45 21.99
N LEU A 13 65.09 -31.47 22.39
CA LEU A 13 65.31 -32.88 21.98
C LEU A 13 64.49 -33.90 22.83
N TYR A 14 63.76 -34.74 22.11
CA TYR A 14 63.62 -36.23 22.14
C TYR A 14 63.44 -37.02 23.44
N GLY A 15 62.55 -38.00 23.36
CA GLY A 15 62.60 -39.31 23.93
C GLY A 15 61.24 -39.83 24.41
N ILE A 16 60.52 -40.61 23.76
CA ILE A 16 60.46 -42.04 23.40
C ILE A 16 60.06 -42.97 24.57
N PHE A 17 58.99 -43.77 24.29
CA PHE A 17 58.60 -45.13 24.72
C PHE A 17 57.73 -45.30 25.99
N LEU A 18 56.50 -45.76 25.81
CA LEU A 18 55.91 -47.11 25.79
C LEU A 18 55.56 -47.68 27.17
N ALA A 19 54.30 -47.88 27.42
CA ALA A 19 53.72 -49.09 28.02
C ALA A 19 52.21 -49.15 27.89
N ALA A 20 51.75 -50.14 27.18
CA ALA A 20 50.35 -50.52 27.04
C ALA A 20 49.82 -51.17 28.31
N THR A 21 48.65 -50.78 28.76
CA THR A 21 47.83 -51.65 29.65
C THR A 21 46.37 -51.57 29.17
N LEU A 22 45.94 -52.70 28.62
CA LEU A 22 44.56 -52.99 28.32
C LEU A 22 43.76 -53.06 29.61
N LEU A 23 42.78 -52.20 29.80
CA LEU A 23 41.64 -52.43 30.71
C LEU A 23 40.40 -52.40 29.91
N LEU A 24 39.78 -53.54 29.69
CA LEU A 24 38.41 -53.70 29.18
C LEU A 24 37.45 -53.17 30.25
N GLY A 25 37.01 -51.91 30.05
CA GLY A 25 35.89 -51.36 30.76
C GLY A 25 34.67 -51.48 29.87
N ALA A 26 33.66 -52.19 30.34
CA ALA A 26 32.36 -52.30 29.69
C ALA A 26 31.76 -50.90 29.47
N CYS A 27 31.62 -50.48 28.22
CA CYS A 27 30.75 -49.36 27.86
C CYS A 27 29.30 -49.82 28.04
N THR A 28 28.65 -49.36 29.07
CA THR A 28 27.22 -49.16 29.03
C THR A 28 26.96 -48.07 28.00
N GLN A 29 26.41 -48.45 26.86
CA GLN A 29 25.82 -47.53 25.91
C GLN A 29 24.64 -46.87 26.63
N GLU A 30 24.84 -45.68 27.20
CA GLU A 30 23.76 -44.73 27.30
C GLU A 30 23.42 -44.35 25.83
N GLU A 31 22.24 -44.74 25.38
CA GLU A 31 21.60 -44.12 24.22
C GLU A 31 21.40 -42.64 24.57
N GLY A 32 22.43 -41.85 24.36
CA GLY A 32 22.29 -40.41 24.24
C GLY A 32 21.42 -40.17 23.04
N THR A 33 20.21 -39.79 23.29
CA THR A 33 19.39 -39.12 22.28
C THR A 33 20.23 -37.98 21.73
N ASN A 34 20.79 -38.16 20.55
CA ASN A 34 21.33 -37.05 19.77
C ASN A 34 20.14 -36.14 19.43
N GLU A 35 19.68 -35.33 20.38
CA GLU A 35 18.97 -34.12 20.08
C GLU A 35 19.98 -33.23 19.35
N PHE A 36 19.98 -33.32 18.01
CA PHE A 36 20.55 -32.27 17.20
C PHE A 36 19.83 -30.98 17.64
N PRO A 37 20.56 -29.90 17.96
CA PRO A 37 19.91 -28.64 18.28
C PRO A 37 19.04 -28.34 17.09
N GLN A 38 17.73 -28.28 17.34
CA GLN A 38 16.75 -27.94 16.30
C GLN A 38 17.14 -26.57 15.82
N GLU A 39 17.56 -26.45 14.55
CA GLU A 39 17.94 -25.16 13.96
C GLU A 39 16.72 -24.26 14.04
N ASN A 40 16.83 -23.16 14.79
CA ASN A 40 15.84 -22.12 14.82
C ASN A 40 15.71 -21.52 13.40
N ILE A 41 14.69 -21.90 12.67
CA ILE A 41 14.44 -21.42 11.31
C ILE A 41 13.81 -20.04 11.39
N PRO A 42 14.49 -18.98 10.94
CA PRO A 42 13.93 -17.62 10.97
C PRO A 42 12.73 -17.50 10.02
N ILE A 43 11.73 -16.74 10.45
CA ILE A 43 10.60 -16.42 9.59
C ILE A 43 11.06 -15.36 8.58
N SER A 44 10.92 -15.66 7.29
CA SER A 44 11.24 -14.76 6.20
C SER A 44 9.96 -14.30 5.49
N PHE A 45 10.01 -13.10 4.94
CA PHE A 45 8.88 -12.47 4.24
C PHE A 45 9.21 -12.19 2.78
N SER A 46 8.18 -12.18 1.95
CA SER A 46 8.20 -11.61 0.61
C SER A 46 6.86 -10.93 0.33
N GLY A 47 6.86 -9.89 -0.48
CA GLY A 47 5.65 -9.18 -0.89
C GLY A 47 5.61 -9.01 -2.39
N ASN A 48 4.46 -9.30 -3.00
CA ASN A 48 4.19 -9.07 -4.40
C ASN A 48 3.05 -8.06 -4.55
N VAL A 49 3.26 -7.03 -5.38
CA VAL A 49 2.23 -6.10 -5.83
C VAL A 49 1.98 -6.37 -7.31
N PRO A 50 0.73 -6.49 -7.78
CA PRO A 50 0.43 -6.60 -9.19
C PRO A 50 0.90 -5.35 -9.96
N VAL A 51 1.49 -5.55 -11.14
CA VAL A 51 2.20 -4.50 -11.89
C VAL A 51 1.25 -3.57 -12.64
N MET A 52 1.36 -2.25 -12.42
CA MET A 52 0.93 -1.21 -13.39
C MET A 52 1.75 0.09 -13.19
N ARG A 53 1.84 0.94 -14.22
CA ARG A 53 2.74 2.10 -14.26
C ARG A 53 2.04 3.42 -13.95
N SER A 54 2.42 4.13 -12.89
CA SER A 54 2.25 5.58 -12.71
C SER A 54 3.05 6.16 -11.54
N VAL A 55 3.17 7.49 -11.47
CA VAL A 55 4.26 8.22 -10.77
C VAL A 55 4.13 8.31 -9.23
N LYS A 56 3.00 7.93 -8.63
CA LYS A 56 2.78 8.01 -7.16
C LYS A 56 2.21 6.73 -6.54
N GLU A 57 2.22 5.64 -7.26
CA GLU A 57 1.64 4.37 -6.82
C GLU A 57 2.67 3.25 -6.81
N TYR A 58 2.41 2.24 -6.00
CA TYR A 58 3.17 1.01 -6.02
C TYR A 58 2.84 0.23 -7.30
N SER A 59 3.58 0.50 -8.36
CA SER A 59 3.35 -0.10 -9.68
C SER A 59 4.07 -1.43 -9.87
N THR A 60 5.06 -1.70 -9.03
CA THR A 60 5.84 -2.94 -9.05
C THR A 60 6.24 -3.35 -7.63
N THR A 61 6.59 -4.62 -7.43
CA THR A 61 7.18 -5.09 -6.17
C THR A 61 8.49 -4.37 -5.82
N SER A 62 9.17 -3.78 -6.82
CA SER A 62 10.39 -2.99 -6.59
C SER A 62 10.13 -1.67 -5.87
N ASP A 63 8.94 -1.09 -6.03
CA ASP A 63 8.58 0.19 -5.43
C ASP A 63 8.15 0.05 -3.97
N LEU A 64 7.85 -1.18 -3.54
CA LEU A 64 7.44 -1.49 -2.18
C LEU A 64 8.68 -1.55 -1.28
N GLU A 65 8.78 -0.63 -0.33
CA GLU A 65 9.93 -0.51 0.58
C GLU A 65 9.64 -1.07 1.98
N THR A 66 8.40 -0.93 2.45
CA THR A 66 8.03 -1.31 3.83
C THR A 66 6.63 -1.90 3.90
N ILE A 67 6.45 -2.85 4.81
CA ILE A 67 5.13 -3.40 5.18
C ILE A 67 4.96 -3.39 6.69
N GLY A 68 3.72 -3.26 7.16
CA GLY A 68 3.33 -3.49 8.54
C GLY A 68 2.75 -4.89 8.69
N VAL A 69 3.24 -5.66 9.66
CA VAL A 69 2.85 -7.06 9.85
C VAL A 69 2.25 -7.28 11.23
N PHE A 70 1.13 -7.99 11.27
CA PHE A 70 0.57 -8.60 12.49
C PHE A 70 0.71 -10.12 12.38
N ALA A 71 1.13 -10.77 13.45
CA ALA A 71 1.27 -12.22 13.51
C ALA A 71 0.68 -12.78 14.79
N TYR A 72 -0.08 -13.85 14.65
CA TYR A 72 -0.85 -14.51 15.69
C TYR A 72 -0.36 -15.94 15.85
N PHE A 73 0.31 -16.21 16.96
CA PHE A 73 0.69 -17.56 17.33
C PHE A 73 -0.47 -18.25 18.04
N THR A 74 -0.82 -19.44 17.58
CA THR A 74 -1.93 -20.24 18.10
C THR A 74 -1.54 -21.72 18.24
N HIS A 75 -2.11 -22.38 19.24
CA HIS A 75 -2.06 -23.84 19.38
C HIS A 75 -3.25 -24.44 18.63
N GLY A 76 -3.08 -24.73 17.34
CA GLY A 76 -4.12 -25.12 16.41
C GLY A 76 -4.45 -24.02 15.40
N ASN A 77 -5.57 -24.17 14.68
CA ASN A 77 -5.99 -23.19 13.69
C ASN A 77 -6.43 -21.88 14.34
N PHE A 78 -6.26 -20.80 13.61
CA PHE A 78 -6.70 -19.47 14.00
C PHE A 78 -8.20 -19.48 14.36
N ASN A 79 -8.50 -18.90 15.52
CA ASN A 79 -9.86 -18.66 15.98
C ASN A 79 -9.98 -17.18 16.37
N GLU A 80 -10.85 -16.43 15.69
CA GLU A 80 -11.02 -14.99 15.91
C GLU A 80 -11.49 -14.64 17.34
N ASP A 81 -12.24 -15.51 17.98
CA ASP A 81 -12.75 -15.26 19.34
C ASP A 81 -11.65 -15.31 20.42
N ALA A 82 -10.50 -15.91 20.11
CA ALA A 82 -9.44 -16.16 21.09
C ALA A 82 -8.05 -15.68 20.65
N ALA A 83 -7.78 -15.60 19.34
CA ALA A 83 -6.46 -15.25 18.84
C ALA A 83 -6.17 -13.77 19.04
N THR A 84 -4.95 -13.47 19.49
CA THR A 84 -4.43 -12.10 19.65
C THR A 84 -3.15 -11.93 18.84
N PRO A 85 -2.76 -10.70 18.43
CA PRO A 85 -1.50 -10.45 17.73
C PRO A 85 -0.28 -10.55 18.69
N ASN A 86 -0.17 -11.67 19.37
CA ASN A 86 0.79 -11.96 20.44
C ASN A 86 2.21 -12.25 19.93
N PHE A 87 2.37 -12.41 18.63
CA PHE A 87 3.66 -12.76 18.04
C PHE A 87 4.33 -11.57 17.34
N MET A 88 3.58 -10.82 16.53
CA MET A 88 3.99 -9.54 15.96
C MET A 88 2.79 -8.57 15.98
N TYR A 89 3.02 -7.37 16.45
CA TYR A 89 2.01 -6.31 16.49
C TYR A 89 2.53 -5.08 15.75
N ASN A 90 1.90 -4.74 14.63
CA ASN A 90 2.31 -3.65 13.74
C ASN A 90 3.83 -3.60 13.51
N GLN A 91 4.43 -4.78 13.23
CA GLN A 91 5.86 -4.92 13.04
C GLN A 91 6.28 -4.32 11.71
N LEU A 92 7.20 -3.34 11.75
CA LEU A 92 7.89 -2.86 10.54
C LEU A 92 8.75 -3.99 9.95
N VAL A 93 8.52 -4.30 8.69
CA VAL A 93 9.37 -5.15 7.86
C VAL A 93 9.82 -4.32 6.66
N GLY A 94 11.12 -4.13 6.49
CA GLY A 94 11.71 -3.25 5.48
C GLY A 94 12.47 -4.03 4.42
N LYS A 95 12.38 -3.56 3.17
CA LYS A 95 13.13 -4.11 2.04
C LYS A 95 14.55 -3.57 2.06
N GLN A 96 15.51 -4.46 1.91
CA GLN A 96 16.93 -4.13 1.85
C GLN A 96 17.37 -3.84 0.40
N THR A 97 18.53 -3.25 0.25
CA THR A 97 19.09 -2.91 -1.07
C THR A 97 19.38 -4.11 -1.98
N ASP A 98 19.57 -5.29 -1.37
CA ASP A 98 19.72 -6.57 -2.08
C ASP A 98 18.38 -7.23 -2.46
N GLY A 99 17.26 -6.58 -2.11
CA GLY A 99 15.89 -7.07 -2.37
C GLY A 99 15.33 -7.99 -1.29
N THR A 100 16.10 -8.36 -0.29
CA THR A 100 15.62 -9.15 0.85
C THR A 100 14.77 -8.30 1.80
N TRP A 101 13.95 -8.96 2.61
CA TRP A 101 13.11 -8.30 3.62
C TRP A 101 13.66 -8.59 5.01
N SER A 102 13.80 -7.56 5.84
CA SER A 102 14.31 -7.69 7.20
C SER A 102 13.46 -6.96 8.23
N TYR A 103 13.54 -7.43 9.46
CA TYR A 103 12.85 -6.85 10.62
C TYR A 103 13.59 -7.17 11.90
N SER A 104 13.33 -6.46 12.97
CA SER A 104 13.96 -6.67 14.27
C SER A 104 12.95 -6.48 15.40
N PRO A 105 12.92 -7.36 16.43
CA PRO A 105 13.75 -8.56 16.56
C PRO A 105 13.30 -9.70 15.62
N VAL A 106 14.25 -10.51 15.17
CA VAL A 106 13.94 -11.67 14.32
C VAL A 106 13.14 -12.70 15.13
N LYS A 107 12.11 -13.26 14.52
CA LYS A 107 11.26 -14.32 15.05
C LYS A 107 11.51 -15.63 14.31
N PHE A 108 11.27 -16.75 14.97
CA PHE A 108 11.52 -18.09 14.45
C PHE A 108 10.23 -18.90 14.41
N TRP A 109 10.20 -19.88 13.52
CA TRP A 109 9.10 -20.84 13.47
C TRP A 109 9.03 -21.65 14.76
N PRO A 110 7.83 -22.04 15.21
CA PRO A 110 7.67 -22.85 16.41
C PRO A 110 8.20 -24.27 16.19
N ASP A 111 8.77 -24.85 17.24
CA ASP A 111 9.35 -26.19 17.20
C ASP A 111 8.29 -27.28 16.99
N ASN A 112 7.08 -27.08 17.52
CA ASN A 112 5.99 -28.04 17.39
C ASN A 112 5.09 -27.72 16.21
N SER A 113 5.58 -28.01 14.99
CA SER A 113 4.84 -27.73 13.74
C SER A 113 3.53 -28.53 13.59
N THR A 114 3.28 -29.52 14.43
CA THR A 114 2.05 -30.32 14.38
C THR A 114 0.86 -29.55 14.93
N THR A 115 1.04 -28.84 16.04
CA THR A 115 -0.01 -28.12 16.75
C THR A 115 0.11 -26.61 16.59
N ASP A 116 1.34 -26.12 16.55
CA ASP A 116 1.61 -24.68 16.60
C ASP A 116 1.52 -24.07 15.22
N LYS A 117 0.74 -22.99 15.10
CA LYS A 117 0.47 -22.28 13.86
C LYS A 117 0.67 -20.79 14.05
N ILE A 118 1.06 -20.12 12.98
CA ILE A 118 1.10 -18.66 12.92
C ILE A 118 0.27 -18.18 11.75
N SER A 119 -0.61 -17.21 12.00
CA SER A 119 -1.38 -16.52 10.99
C SER A 119 -0.89 -15.09 10.84
N PHE A 120 -0.72 -14.63 9.59
CA PHE A 120 -0.11 -13.35 9.27
C PHE A 120 -1.08 -12.46 8.51
N PHE A 121 -1.07 -11.17 8.85
CA PHE A 121 -1.82 -10.10 8.20
C PHE A 121 -0.84 -8.98 7.90
N ALA A 122 -0.92 -8.38 6.72
CA ALA A 122 0.02 -7.34 6.33
C ALA A 122 -0.64 -6.24 5.51
N TYR A 123 -0.10 -5.02 5.62
CA TYR A 123 -0.49 -3.85 4.85
C TYR A 123 0.77 -3.07 4.41
N ALA A 124 0.61 -2.20 3.44
CA ALA A 124 1.68 -1.33 2.95
C ALA A 124 1.16 0.06 2.55
N PRO A 125 2.02 1.09 2.62
CA PRO A 125 3.33 1.09 3.28
C PRO A 125 3.18 0.96 4.80
N TYR A 126 4.21 0.54 5.52
CA TYR A 126 4.21 0.62 6.98
C TYR A 126 3.97 2.06 7.44
N ILE A 127 3.07 2.23 8.37
CA ILE A 127 2.75 3.53 8.97
C ILE A 127 2.98 3.43 10.47
N ASN A 128 3.85 4.29 10.97
CA ASN A 128 4.01 4.46 12.41
C ASN A 128 2.80 5.25 12.94
N GLU A 129 1.91 4.58 13.65
CA GLU A 129 0.67 5.16 14.17
C GLU A 129 0.92 6.33 15.16
N THR A 130 2.05 6.33 15.86
CA THR A 130 2.41 7.44 16.77
C THR A 130 2.88 8.69 16.02
N ALA A 131 3.33 8.53 14.78
CA ALA A 131 3.81 9.62 13.92
C ALA A 131 2.77 10.08 12.88
N SER A 132 1.64 9.36 12.73
CA SER A 132 0.60 9.64 11.74
C SER A 132 -0.74 9.93 12.40
N SER A 133 -1.35 11.06 12.09
CA SER A 133 -2.74 11.37 12.48
C SER A 133 -3.79 10.74 11.55
N ASN A 134 -3.35 10.15 10.43
CA ASN A 134 -4.23 9.61 9.39
C ASN A 134 -4.38 8.08 9.45
N PHE A 135 -3.63 7.43 10.32
CA PHE A 135 -3.65 5.98 10.45
C PHE A 135 -3.73 5.59 11.93
N PHE A 136 -4.54 4.59 12.21
CA PHE A 136 -4.74 4.09 13.56
C PHE A 136 -5.02 2.58 13.52
N VAL A 137 -4.30 1.81 14.33
CA VAL A 137 -4.62 0.42 14.61
C VAL A 137 -5.64 0.42 15.73
N GLN A 138 -6.86 -0.07 15.48
CA GLN A 138 -7.94 -0.03 16.46
C GLN A 138 -7.72 -1.00 17.60
N ASP A 139 -7.12 -2.16 17.29
CA ASP A 139 -6.87 -3.20 18.26
C ASP A 139 -5.54 -2.99 18.97
N LYS A 140 -5.48 -3.49 20.19
CA LYS A 140 -4.24 -3.59 20.96
C LYS A 140 -3.63 -4.98 20.79
N GLU A 141 -2.37 -5.12 21.09
CA GLU A 141 -1.67 -6.41 21.09
C GLU A 141 -2.39 -7.51 21.90
N SER A 142 -3.18 -7.14 22.90
CA SER A 142 -3.96 -8.06 23.72
C SER A 142 -5.41 -8.24 23.27
N SER A 143 -5.86 -7.58 22.19
CA SER A 143 -7.23 -7.67 21.71
C SER A 143 -7.43 -8.95 20.91
N ASN A 144 -8.55 -9.64 21.12
CA ASN A 144 -8.93 -10.79 20.30
C ASN A 144 -9.46 -10.32 18.94
N GLY A 145 -9.31 -11.17 17.94
CA GLY A 145 -9.88 -10.95 16.61
C GLY A 145 -8.89 -10.53 15.56
N PHE A 146 -9.41 -10.27 14.39
CA PHE A 146 -8.63 -9.82 13.25
C PHE A 146 -8.10 -8.39 13.44
N PRO A 147 -6.95 -8.03 12.85
CA PRO A 147 -6.50 -6.64 12.87
C PRO A 147 -7.51 -5.71 12.18
N MET A 148 -7.75 -4.55 12.76
CA MET A 148 -8.58 -3.49 12.20
C MET A 148 -7.75 -2.22 12.03
N LEU A 149 -7.73 -1.67 10.81
CA LEU A 149 -6.92 -0.52 10.44
C LEU A 149 -7.82 0.64 10.05
N SER A 150 -7.86 1.69 10.85
CA SER A 150 -8.56 2.92 10.50
C SER A 150 -7.64 3.83 9.69
N TYR A 151 -8.13 4.26 8.54
CA TYR A 151 -7.41 5.18 7.66
C TYR A 151 -8.25 6.41 7.36
N THR A 152 -7.63 7.57 7.49
CA THR A 152 -8.20 8.87 7.13
C THR A 152 -7.41 9.42 5.94
N VAL A 153 -8.08 9.58 4.80
CA VAL A 153 -7.47 10.10 3.59
C VAL A 153 -7.08 11.57 3.79
N PRO A 154 -5.82 11.95 3.55
CA PRO A 154 -5.41 13.35 3.54
C PRO A 154 -6.20 14.18 2.51
N THR A 155 -6.61 15.39 2.88
CA THR A 155 -7.41 16.24 1.99
C THR A 155 -6.60 16.82 0.83
N ALA A 156 -5.29 17.02 1.00
CA ALA A 156 -4.40 17.43 -0.07
C ALA A 156 -3.94 16.23 -0.88
N GLU A 157 -4.13 16.26 -2.19
CA GLU A 157 -3.84 15.16 -3.11
C GLU A 157 -2.37 14.70 -3.00
N ASN A 158 -1.42 15.62 -2.91
CA ASN A 158 0.01 15.32 -2.80
C ASN A 158 0.45 14.68 -1.46
N LYS A 159 -0.48 14.54 -0.50
CA LYS A 159 -0.27 13.85 0.78
C LYS A 159 -0.95 12.48 0.84
N GLN A 160 -1.72 12.13 -0.18
CA GLN A 160 -2.39 10.85 -0.25
C GLN A 160 -1.39 9.75 -0.59
N ILE A 161 -1.63 8.57 -0.04
CA ILE A 161 -0.81 7.38 -0.26
C ILE A 161 -1.64 6.30 -0.94
N ASP A 162 -0.98 5.46 -1.69
CA ASP A 162 -1.53 4.20 -2.17
C ASP A 162 -1.49 3.17 -1.03
N PHE A 163 -2.64 2.93 -0.40
CA PHE A 163 -2.77 2.04 0.75
C PHE A 163 -3.12 0.62 0.29
N LEU A 164 -2.24 -0.33 0.60
CA LEU A 164 -2.35 -1.73 0.21
C LEU A 164 -2.65 -2.61 1.42
N ALA A 165 -3.37 -3.72 1.19
CA ALA A 165 -3.55 -4.79 2.18
C ALA A 165 -3.30 -6.14 1.53
N ALA A 166 -2.71 -7.05 2.30
CA ALA A 166 -2.44 -8.41 1.85
C ALA A 166 -3.64 -9.33 2.09
N THR A 167 -3.82 -10.30 1.22
CA THR A 167 -4.61 -11.47 1.57
C THR A 167 -3.95 -12.18 2.76
N PRO A 168 -4.68 -12.51 3.85
CA PRO A 168 -4.13 -13.17 5.02
C PRO A 168 -3.45 -14.49 4.69
N VAL A 169 -2.32 -14.75 5.34
CA VAL A 169 -1.59 -16.04 5.24
C VAL A 169 -1.87 -16.81 6.52
N MET A 170 -2.80 -17.75 6.46
CA MET A 170 -3.38 -18.41 7.63
C MET A 170 -2.68 -19.71 8.01
N ASN A 171 -2.54 -19.95 9.33
CA ASN A 171 -2.18 -21.26 9.90
C ASN A 171 -0.87 -21.87 9.37
N GLN A 172 0.14 -21.06 9.18
CA GLN A 172 1.47 -21.49 8.73
C GLN A 172 2.30 -22.05 9.89
N ASN A 173 3.22 -22.95 9.58
CA ASN A 173 4.15 -23.53 10.56
C ASN A 173 5.60 -23.64 10.06
N ASN A 174 5.84 -23.26 8.81
CA ASN A 174 7.18 -23.27 8.22
C ASN A 174 7.19 -22.45 6.90
N GLY A 175 8.36 -22.32 6.30
CA GLY A 175 8.56 -21.74 4.97
C GLY A 175 8.66 -20.21 4.95
N ASN A 176 8.64 -19.65 3.76
CA ASN A 176 8.62 -18.21 3.55
C ASN A 176 7.17 -17.71 3.52
N VAL A 177 6.89 -16.62 4.24
CA VAL A 177 5.58 -15.96 4.24
C VAL A 177 5.50 -14.99 3.07
N SER A 178 4.74 -15.37 2.04
CA SER A 178 4.56 -14.57 0.83
C SER A 178 3.24 -13.80 0.87
N PHE A 179 3.30 -12.48 0.87
CA PHE A 179 2.12 -11.61 0.87
C PHE A 179 1.71 -11.22 -0.55
N LYS A 180 0.46 -11.44 -0.88
CA LYS A 180 -0.18 -10.91 -2.07
C LYS A 180 -0.89 -9.60 -1.70
N LEU A 181 -0.21 -8.48 -1.90
CA LEU A 181 -0.75 -7.15 -1.61
C LEU A 181 -1.68 -6.69 -2.73
N ARG A 182 -2.74 -5.98 -2.38
CA ARG A 182 -3.74 -5.44 -3.29
C ARG A 182 -4.07 -4.01 -2.92
N HIS A 183 -4.37 -3.18 -3.92
CA HIS A 183 -4.82 -1.81 -3.71
C HIS A 183 -6.18 -1.80 -2.98
N THR A 184 -6.26 -1.03 -1.90
CA THR A 184 -7.48 -0.95 -1.08
C THR A 184 -8.34 0.26 -1.41
N LEU A 185 -7.76 1.26 -2.08
CA LEU A 185 -8.39 2.51 -2.47
C LEU A 185 -8.83 2.46 -3.94
N THR A 186 -9.62 3.45 -4.35
CA THR A 186 -9.89 3.73 -5.75
C THR A 186 -8.93 4.82 -6.21
N LYS A 187 -8.24 4.59 -7.34
CA LYS A 187 -7.45 5.58 -8.04
C LYS A 187 -8.33 6.39 -8.97
N ILE A 188 -8.29 7.71 -8.84
CA ILE A 188 -9.11 8.61 -9.63
C ILE A 188 -8.21 9.57 -10.39
N ASN A 189 -8.15 9.42 -11.71
CA ASN A 189 -7.40 10.29 -12.59
C ASN A 189 -8.33 11.36 -13.16
N VAL A 190 -7.96 12.61 -13.04
CA VAL A 190 -8.70 13.73 -13.62
C VAL A 190 -7.88 14.35 -14.73
N TYR A 191 -8.43 14.36 -15.92
CA TYR A 191 -7.84 14.96 -17.11
C TYR A 191 -8.57 16.22 -17.50
N VAL A 192 -7.87 17.12 -18.17
CA VAL A 192 -8.46 18.30 -18.83
C VAL A 192 -8.13 18.30 -20.31
N LYS A 193 -9.09 18.73 -21.12
CA LYS A 193 -8.92 18.98 -22.55
C LYS A 193 -9.62 20.29 -22.95
N SER A 194 -9.26 20.84 -24.10
CA SER A 194 -10.03 21.95 -24.69
C SER A 194 -11.27 21.44 -25.40
N ASN A 195 -12.38 22.16 -25.26
CA ASN A 195 -13.59 21.97 -26.05
C ASN A 195 -13.79 23.08 -27.12
N ASP A 196 -12.84 23.99 -27.22
CA ASP A 196 -12.81 25.03 -28.26
C ASP A 196 -11.36 25.43 -28.57
N ASP A 197 -11.14 26.13 -29.67
CA ASP A 197 -9.86 26.60 -30.17
C ASP A 197 -9.66 28.10 -29.95
N THR A 198 -10.33 28.69 -28.95
CA THR A 198 -10.44 30.14 -28.83
C THR A 198 -9.30 30.83 -28.12
N GLU A 199 -9.09 30.55 -26.85
CA GLU A 199 -8.11 31.27 -26.03
C GLU A 199 -7.31 30.29 -25.15
N GLU A 200 -6.15 30.77 -24.71
CA GLU A 200 -5.39 30.05 -23.66
C GLU A 200 -6.24 29.99 -22.37
N LYS A 201 -6.31 28.78 -21.82
CA LYS A 201 -7.06 28.49 -20.62
C LYS A 201 -6.14 27.80 -19.60
N SER A 202 -6.37 28.02 -18.32
CA SER A 202 -5.67 27.33 -17.24
C SER A 202 -6.61 27.05 -16.08
N VAL A 203 -6.42 25.90 -15.43
CA VAL A 203 -7.13 25.54 -14.20
C VAL A 203 -6.34 26.07 -13.01
N THR A 204 -7.01 26.83 -12.16
CA THR A 204 -6.41 27.43 -10.95
C THR A 204 -6.85 26.75 -9.67
N PHE A 205 -7.94 25.97 -9.72
CA PHE A 205 -8.44 25.20 -8.59
C PHE A 205 -9.21 23.98 -9.09
N PHE A 206 -9.01 22.86 -8.43
CA PHE A 206 -9.81 21.66 -8.60
C PHE A 206 -9.97 20.94 -7.27
N SER A 207 -11.18 20.45 -7.02
CA SER A 207 -11.47 19.60 -5.87
C SER A 207 -12.51 18.54 -6.22
N ILE A 208 -12.47 17.44 -5.46
CA ILE A 208 -13.42 16.32 -5.57
C ILE A 208 -13.91 15.97 -4.16
N THR A 209 -15.15 15.51 -4.03
CA THR A 209 -15.68 15.05 -2.75
C THR A 209 -15.68 13.53 -2.67
N GLY A 210 -15.47 12.98 -1.46
CA GLY A 210 -15.47 11.57 -1.20
C GLY A 210 -15.57 11.27 0.30
N ILE A 211 -15.63 10.01 0.68
CA ILE A 211 -15.55 9.60 2.09
C ILE A 211 -14.12 9.81 2.59
N LYS A 212 -13.99 10.43 3.78
CA LYS A 212 -12.69 10.76 4.35
C LYS A 212 -12.06 9.62 5.14
N SER A 213 -12.86 8.87 5.88
CA SER A 213 -12.34 7.86 6.82
C SER A 213 -13.10 6.55 6.69
N GLY A 214 -12.38 5.46 6.86
CA GLY A 214 -12.92 4.11 6.89
C GLY A 214 -12.06 3.20 7.76
N THR A 215 -12.60 2.03 8.11
CA THR A 215 -11.89 0.96 8.80
C THR A 215 -11.80 -0.25 7.89
N LEU A 216 -10.57 -0.69 7.62
CA LEU A 216 -10.30 -1.94 6.94
C LEU A 216 -10.20 -3.04 7.98
N THR A 217 -11.02 -4.08 7.83
CA THR A 217 -11.05 -5.25 8.71
C THR A 217 -10.67 -6.48 7.94
N TYR A 218 -9.76 -7.29 8.47
CA TYR A 218 -9.40 -8.58 7.92
C TYR A 218 -10.44 -9.64 8.27
N HIS A 219 -10.47 -10.72 7.50
CA HIS A 219 -11.25 -11.94 7.76
C HIS A 219 -10.53 -13.15 7.13
N THR A 220 -10.93 -14.36 7.51
CA THR A 220 -10.40 -15.57 6.89
C THR A 220 -10.91 -15.67 5.45
N PRO A 221 -10.02 -15.74 4.43
CA PRO A 221 -10.43 -15.90 3.05
C PRO A 221 -11.25 -17.19 2.85
N THR A 222 -12.38 -17.08 2.17
CA THR A 222 -13.30 -18.21 1.90
C THR A 222 -13.11 -18.85 0.52
N THR A 223 -12.46 -18.11 -0.40
CA THR A 223 -12.13 -18.56 -1.76
C THR A 223 -10.80 -17.95 -2.19
N ASP A 224 -10.20 -18.45 -3.28
CA ASP A 224 -8.95 -17.90 -3.84
C ASP A 224 -9.09 -16.46 -4.37
N SER A 225 -10.30 -16.05 -4.72
CA SER A 225 -10.62 -14.69 -5.17
C SER A 225 -10.93 -13.73 -4.01
N ASP A 226 -11.19 -14.26 -2.81
CA ASP A 226 -11.44 -13.47 -1.63
C ASP A 226 -10.16 -12.73 -1.21
N LYS A 227 -10.28 -11.41 -1.08
CA LYS A 227 -9.16 -10.56 -0.68
C LYS A 227 -8.79 -10.74 0.80
N GLY A 228 -9.68 -11.30 1.61
CA GLY A 228 -9.52 -11.50 3.06
C GLY A 228 -9.57 -10.22 3.87
N TRP A 229 -10.13 -9.14 3.31
CA TRP A 229 -10.37 -7.87 3.98
C TRP A 229 -11.50 -7.08 3.32
N LEU A 230 -12.10 -6.18 4.07
CA LEU A 230 -13.18 -5.31 3.61
C LEU A 230 -13.10 -3.93 4.29
N TRP A 231 -13.70 -2.92 3.64
CA TRP A 231 -13.88 -1.60 4.20
C TRP A 231 -15.23 -1.46 4.88
N ALA A 232 -15.24 -0.84 6.07
CA ALA A 232 -16.41 -0.33 6.74
C ALA A 232 -16.34 1.21 6.82
N PHE A 233 -17.45 1.87 6.51
CA PHE A 233 -17.56 3.33 6.54
C PHE A 233 -18.54 3.76 7.61
N PRO A 234 -18.07 4.38 8.72
CA PRO A 234 -18.95 4.76 9.83
C PRO A 234 -19.94 5.89 9.46
N SER A 235 -19.61 6.68 8.44
CA SER A 235 -20.44 7.79 7.96
C SER A 235 -20.45 7.83 6.44
N PRO A 236 -21.13 6.87 5.76
CA PRO A 236 -21.08 6.73 4.29
C PRO A 236 -21.68 7.94 3.56
N ASP A 237 -22.56 8.70 4.20
CA ASP A 237 -23.21 9.88 3.59
C ASP A 237 -22.41 11.17 3.81
N LYS A 238 -21.42 11.16 4.71
CA LYS A 238 -20.59 12.33 4.98
C LYS A 238 -19.44 12.42 4.01
N LYS A 239 -19.52 13.36 3.06
CA LYS A 239 -18.46 13.66 2.12
C LYS A 239 -17.55 14.79 2.64
N GLU A 240 -16.26 14.66 2.35
CA GLU A 240 -15.24 15.70 2.58
C GLU A 240 -14.64 16.11 1.24
N THR A 241 -14.04 17.29 1.21
CA THR A 241 -13.42 17.85 0.00
C THR A 241 -11.93 17.51 -0.03
N PHE A 242 -11.48 16.97 -1.15
CA PHE A 242 -10.08 16.70 -1.48
C PHE A 242 -9.63 17.64 -2.58
N THR A 243 -8.47 18.26 -2.43
CA THR A 243 -8.00 19.34 -3.30
C THR A 243 -6.77 18.92 -4.07
N ALA A 244 -6.75 19.17 -5.36
CA ALA A 244 -5.57 18.98 -6.20
C ALA A 244 -4.47 19.98 -5.86
N ASP A 245 -3.23 19.52 -5.92
CA ASP A 245 -2.03 20.36 -5.74
C ASP A 245 -1.62 20.98 -7.08
N ILE A 246 -2.37 21.99 -7.50
CA ILE A 246 -2.17 22.66 -8.78
C ILE A 246 -2.05 24.17 -8.60
N THR A 247 -1.26 24.79 -9.47
CA THR A 247 -1.18 26.24 -9.60
C THR A 247 -1.16 26.60 -11.08
N ASN A 248 -2.24 27.22 -11.58
CA ASN A 248 -2.33 27.70 -12.96
C ASN A 248 -2.00 26.63 -14.02
N PHE A 249 -2.64 25.46 -13.93
CA PHE A 249 -2.40 24.31 -14.80
C PHE A 249 -2.89 24.57 -16.22
N PRO A 250 -2.03 24.51 -17.26
CA PRO A 250 -2.41 24.84 -18.63
C PRO A 250 -3.31 23.77 -19.24
N VAL A 251 -4.50 24.17 -19.68
CA VAL A 251 -5.39 23.34 -20.50
C VAL A 251 -4.80 23.24 -21.91
N PRO A 252 -4.95 22.14 -22.66
CA PRO A 252 -4.64 22.10 -24.08
C PRO A 252 -5.28 23.29 -24.84
N ASN A 253 -4.58 23.86 -25.81
CA ASN A 253 -5.04 25.08 -26.49
C ASN A 253 -6.13 24.80 -27.52
N THR A 254 -6.10 23.61 -28.13
CA THR A 254 -7.01 23.24 -29.21
C THR A 254 -7.76 21.93 -28.90
N ILE A 255 -8.88 21.71 -29.59
CA ILE A 255 -9.66 20.47 -29.51
C ILE A 255 -8.83 19.26 -29.98
N ALA A 256 -7.89 19.47 -30.92
CA ALA A 256 -7.08 18.43 -31.52
C ALA A 256 -5.93 17.96 -30.59
N GLU A 257 -5.56 18.75 -29.59
CA GLU A 257 -4.52 18.35 -28.62
C GLU A 257 -5.05 17.30 -27.67
N GLU A 258 -4.14 16.41 -27.24
CA GLU A 258 -4.45 15.38 -26.27
C GLU A 258 -4.76 15.98 -24.90
N LYS A 259 -5.63 15.28 -24.14
CA LYS A 259 -5.92 15.62 -22.76
C LYS A 259 -4.66 15.56 -21.89
N LYS A 260 -4.59 16.40 -20.87
CA LYS A 260 -3.51 16.42 -19.87
C LYS A 260 -4.03 15.95 -18.52
N LEU A 261 -3.24 15.14 -17.82
CA LEU A 261 -3.53 14.71 -16.45
C LEU A 261 -3.40 15.91 -15.50
N LEU A 262 -4.52 16.32 -14.92
CA LEU A 262 -4.61 17.43 -13.97
C LEU A 262 -4.23 16.99 -12.54
N ALA A 263 -4.79 15.87 -12.08
CA ALA A 263 -4.58 15.35 -10.72
C ALA A 263 -4.88 13.85 -10.66
N THR A 264 -4.28 13.18 -9.65
CA THR A 264 -4.57 11.78 -9.30
C THR A 264 -4.91 11.70 -7.82
N PHE A 265 -6.09 11.22 -7.48
CA PHE A 265 -6.52 11.02 -6.10
C PHE A 265 -6.58 9.53 -5.77
N PHE A 266 -6.20 9.19 -4.52
CA PHE A 266 -6.41 7.89 -3.91
C PHE A 266 -7.50 8.01 -2.84
N LEU A 267 -8.72 7.63 -3.17
CA LEU A 267 -9.89 7.81 -2.30
C LEU A 267 -10.47 6.47 -1.85
N LEU A 268 -11.21 6.51 -0.74
CA LEU A 268 -11.94 5.33 -0.26
C LEU A 268 -12.99 4.89 -1.28
N PRO A 269 -13.20 3.56 -1.45
CA PRO A 269 -14.05 3.01 -2.48
C PRO A 269 -15.55 3.16 -2.17
N ALA A 270 -16.03 4.40 -2.13
CA ALA A 270 -17.42 4.75 -1.85
C ALA A 270 -17.75 6.08 -2.54
N GLY A 271 -17.79 6.06 -3.87
CA GLY A 271 -17.93 7.25 -4.70
C GLY A 271 -19.34 7.81 -4.84
N LYS A 272 -20.37 7.00 -4.59
CA LYS A 272 -21.77 7.40 -4.83
C LYS A 272 -22.09 8.78 -4.25
N GLY A 273 -22.59 9.68 -5.11
CA GLY A 273 -22.91 11.08 -4.75
C GLY A 273 -21.69 12.00 -4.62
N SER A 274 -20.49 11.59 -5.07
CA SER A 274 -19.33 12.47 -5.13
C SER A 274 -19.50 13.55 -6.20
N GLN A 275 -18.96 14.72 -5.89
CA GLN A 275 -19.05 15.94 -6.70
C GLN A 275 -17.65 16.49 -6.93
N PHE A 276 -17.52 17.40 -7.90
CA PHE A 276 -16.31 18.16 -8.10
C PHE A 276 -16.59 19.66 -8.17
N SER A 277 -15.56 20.45 -7.93
CA SER A 277 -15.56 21.90 -8.17
C SER A 277 -14.29 22.28 -8.92
N ILE A 278 -14.42 23.22 -9.86
CA ILE A 278 -13.30 23.67 -10.68
C ILE A 278 -13.36 25.18 -10.84
N THR A 279 -12.18 25.82 -10.77
CA THR A 279 -12.02 27.21 -11.22
C THR A 279 -10.98 27.22 -12.34
N TYR A 280 -11.34 27.82 -13.44
CA TYR A 280 -10.44 28.04 -14.56
C TYR A 280 -10.47 29.47 -15.02
N GLN A 281 -9.45 29.90 -15.70
CA GLN A 281 -9.31 31.23 -16.24
C GLN A 281 -8.96 31.18 -17.73
N TYR A 282 -9.31 32.23 -18.45
CA TYR A 282 -8.95 32.41 -19.83
C TYR A 282 -8.62 33.87 -20.16
N ALA A 283 -7.80 34.08 -21.19
CA ALA A 283 -7.52 35.43 -21.71
C ALA A 283 -8.76 36.01 -22.35
N ALA A 284 -9.06 37.24 -22.03
CA ALA A 284 -10.18 37.98 -22.60
C ALA A 284 -9.78 39.45 -22.86
N LYS A 285 -10.67 40.22 -23.45
CA LYS A 285 -10.52 41.67 -23.60
C LYS A 285 -11.67 42.38 -22.92
N ASP A 286 -11.38 43.48 -22.25
CA ASP A 286 -12.40 44.38 -21.69
C ASP A 286 -13.07 45.24 -22.78
N GLY A 287 -14.05 46.06 -22.38
CA GLY A 287 -14.75 46.98 -23.28
C GLY A 287 -13.87 48.04 -23.96
N ASN A 288 -12.63 48.23 -23.49
CA ASN A 288 -11.64 49.15 -24.04
C ASN A 288 -10.53 48.39 -24.80
N ASN A 289 -10.73 47.11 -25.10
CA ASN A 289 -9.79 46.24 -25.81
C ASN A 289 -8.47 45.94 -25.05
N ASN A 290 -8.42 46.22 -23.73
CA ASN A 290 -7.27 45.81 -22.90
C ASN A 290 -7.32 44.31 -22.59
N ALA A 291 -6.16 43.68 -22.56
CA ALA A 291 -6.05 42.27 -22.13
C ALA A 291 -6.43 42.13 -20.65
N ILE A 292 -7.36 41.22 -20.37
CA ILE A 292 -7.76 40.84 -19.00
C ILE A 292 -7.78 39.33 -18.88
N THR A 293 -7.68 38.86 -17.64
CA THR A 293 -7.91 37.44 -17.31
C THR A 293 -9.29 37.32 -16.67
N GLN A 294 -10.12 36.46 -17.22
CA GLN A 294 -11.46 36.20 -16.69
C GLN A 294 -11.50 34.81 -16.06
N ALA A 295 -11.98 34.71 -14.80
CA ALA A 295 -12.13 33.47 -14.09
C ALA A 295 -13.60 33.00 -14.13
N ILE A 296 -13.77 31.71 -14.28
CA ILE A 296 -15.02 30.96 -14.16
C ILE A 296 -14.91 29.98 -13.04
N ARG A 297 -15.87 29.99 -12.12
CA ARG A 297 -15.99 29.05 -11.00
C ARG A 297 -17.24 28.22 -11.16
N ILE A 298 -17.07 26.92 -11.12
CA ILE A 298 -18.17 25.93 -11.21
C ILE A 298 -18.04 25.03 -9.98
N GLU A 299 -19.10 24.91 -9.21
CA GLU A 299 -19.08 24.24 -7.91
C GLU A 299 -20.10 23.11 -7.84
N ASN A 300 -19.76 22.10 -7.04
CA ASN A 300 -20.64 21.01 -6.61
C ASN A 300 -21.31 20.27 -7.77
N GLN A 301 -20.58 20.04 -8.84
CA GLN A 301 -21.07 19.30 -9.99
C GLN A 301 -20.96 17.80 -9.75
N SER A 302 -22.03 17.06 -10.02
CA SER A 302 -22.03 15.60 -9.89
C SER A 302 -21.08 14.96 -10.89
N LEU A 303 -20.28 14.03 -10.41
CA LEU A 303 -19.49 13.15 -11.26
C LEU A 303 -20.38 12.04 -11.85
N PRO A 304 -20.21 11.68 -13.12
CA PRO A 304 -20.87 10.50 -13.70
C PRO A 304 -20.24 9.21 -13.15
N SER A 305 -21.00 8.11 -13.16
CA SER A 305 -20.53 6.74 -12.88
C SER A 305 -19.72 6.56 -11.59
N THR A 306 -20.11 7.24 -10.50
CA THR A 306 -19.40 7.16 -9.21
C THR A 306 -19.64 5.85 -8.43
N ASP A 307 -20.55 5.02 -8.86
CA ASP A 307 -20.82 3.67 -8.34
C ASP A 307 -19.73 2.66 -8.71
N THR A 308 -18.86 3.01 -9.65
CA THR A 308 -17.70 2.18 -10.08
C THR A 308 -16.47 2.33 -9.19
N TRP A 309 -16.52 3.17 -8.16
CA TRP A 309 -15.43 3.32 -7.22
C TRP A 309 -15.32 2.09 -6.31
N ASN A 310 -14.55 1.12 -6.77
CA ASN A 310 -14.27 -0.12 -6.05
C ASN A 310 -12.82 -0.20 -5.56
N PRO A 311 -12.53 -1.01 -4.55
CA PRO A 311 -11.15 -1.26 -4.13
C PRO A 311 -10.30 -1.81 -5.28
N GLY A 312 -9.16 -1.16 -5.57
CA GLY A 312 -8.27 -1.53 -6.67
C GLY A 312 -8.77 -1.15 -8.06
N ALA A 313 -9.83 -0.33 -8.17
CA ALA A 313 -10.27 0.23 -9.44
C ALA A 313 -9.51 1.51 -9.78
N SER A 314 -9.21 1.69 -11.08
CA SER A 314 -8.74 2.96 -11.65
C SER A 314 -9.88 3.58 -12.48
N VAL A 315 -10.29 4.78 -12.11
CA VAL A 315 -11.38 5.53 -12.75
C VAL A 315 -10.81 6.82 -13.32
N SER A 316 -11.20 7.18 -14.55
CA SER A 316 -10.75 8.40 -15.20
C SER A 316 -11.92 9.33 -15.54
N TYR A 317 -11.75 10.60 -15.24
CA TYR A 317 -12.66 11.66 -15.64
C TYR A 317 -11.94 12.64 -16.55
N THR A 318 -12.56 13.01 -17.68
CA THR A 318 -12.05 14.05 -18.56
C THR A 318 -12.98 15.26 -18.55
N ILE A 319 -12.44 16.41 -18.15
CA ILE A 319 -13.16 17.69 -18.13
C ILE A 319 -12.78 18.45 -19.39
N GLY A 320 -13.74 18.59 -20.29
CA GLY A 320 -13.62 19.46 -21.46
C GLY A 320 -13.97 20.90 -21.09
N ILE A 321 -13.05 21.82 -21.33
CA ILE A 321 -13.18 23.23 -20.94
C ILE A 321 -13.30 24.09 -22.20
N SER A 322 -14.39 24.85 -22.28
CA SER A 322 -14.55 25.95 -23.23
C SER A 322 -14.64 27.29 -22.50
N ARG A 323 -14.77 28.39 -23.25
CA ARG A 323 -14.76 29.74 -22.68
C ARG A 323 -15.78 29.94 -21.54
N LYS A 324 -16.98 29.34 -21.64
CA LYS A 324 -18.07 29.56 -20.68
C LYS A 324 -18.71 28.29 -20.15
N THR A 325 -18.34 27.15 -20.68
CA THR A 325 -18.95 25.87 -20.35
C THR A 325 -17.90 24.80 -20.11
N ILE A 326 -18.24 23.79 -19.32
CA ILE A 326 -17.48 22.58 -19.20
C ILE A 326 -18.35 21.38 -19.57
N SER A 327 -17.71 20.31 -20.00
CA SER A 327 -18.29 18.97 -20.04
C SER A 327 -17.49 18.06 -19.15
N VAL A 328 -18.10 17.04 -18.58
CA VAL A 328 -17.42 16.00 -17.84
C VAL A 328 -17.81 14.64 -18.41
N MET A 329 -16.81 13.85 -18.72
CA MET A 329 -16.98 12.47 -19.19
C MET A 329 -16.28 11.53 -18.22
N SER A 330 -16.94 10.43 -17.85
CA SER A 330 -16.24 9.29 -17.29
C SER A 330 -15.72 8.46 -18.45
N GLU A 331 -14.44 8.17 -18.44
CA GLU A 331 -13.87 7.18 -19.34
C GLU A 331 -14.00 5.84 -18.63
N ASN A 332 -14.77 4.94 -19.22
CA ASN A 332 -14.98 3.60 -18.68
C ASN A 332 -13.79 2.67 -18.98
N ASP A 333 -12.58 3.17 -18.86
CA ASP A 333 -11.42 2.33 -18.62
C ASP A 333 -11.39 1.99 -17.11
N ILE A 334 -12.40 1.24 -16.65
CA ILE A 334 -12.29 0.55 -15.37
C ILE A 334 -11.30 -0.57 -15.60
N THR A 335 -10.05 -0.19 -15.72
CA THR A 335 -8.97 -1.14 -15.69
C THR A 335 -8.80 -1.55 -14.23
N SER A 336 -8.82 -2.86 -13.98
CA SER A 336 -8.36 -3.35 -12.70
C SER A 336 -6.96 -2.81 -12.47
N TRP A 337 -6.78 -2.00 -11.45
CA TRP A 337 -5.48 -1.51 -11.00
C TRP A 337 -4.59 -2.70 -10.53
N GLU A 338 -5.18 -3.86 -10.38
CA GLU A 338 -4.54 -5.09 -9.95
C GLU A 338 -3.94 -5.93 -11.09
N GLY A 339 -3.66 -5.41 -12.28
CA GLY A 339 -2.91 -6.14 -13.33
C GLY A 339 -3.40 -7.56 -13.64
N GLY A 340 -4.67 -7.83 -13.46
CA GLY A 340 -5.31 -9.12 -13.76
C GLY A 340 -6.01 -9.09 -15.11
N THR A 341 -5.99 -10.22 -15.82
CA THR A 341 -6.58 -10.44 -17.14
C THR A 341 -8.12 -10.43 -17.17
N ASP A 342 -8.78 -9.96 -16.11
CA ASP A 342 -10.24 -9.87 -16.06
C ASP A 342 -10.66 -8.44 -16.41
N SER A 343 -10.53 -8.09 -17.70
CA SER A 343 -11.12 -6.88 -18.25
C SER A 343 -12.59 -7.14 -18.56
N GLU A 344 -13.49 -6.88 -17.64
CA GLU A 344 -14.87 -6.57 -18.01
C GLU A 344 -14.89 -5.12 -18.51
N THR A 345 -14.84 -4.97 -19.81
CA THR A 345 -15.02 -3.68 -20.49
C THR A 345 -16.50 -3.35 -20.42
N VAL A 346 -16.90 -2.48 -19.51
CA VAL A 346 -18.24 -1.86 -19.54
C VAL A 346 -18.15 -0.69 -20.49
N ASN A 347 -18.62 -0.89 -21.72
CA ASN A 347 -18.71 0.13 -22.75
C ASN A 347 -19.88 1.08 -22.44
N GLY A 348 -19.61 2.29 -22.02
CA GLY A 348 -20.59 3.37 -21.89
C GLY A 348 -19.89 4.68 -21.58
N THR A 349 -19.96 5.65 -22.48
CA THR A 349 -19.47 7.01 -22.24
C THR A 349 -20.65 7.87 -21.84
N GLU A 350 -20.69 8.36 -20.62
CA GLU A 350 -21.69 9.32 -20.18
C GLU A 350 -21.09 10.74 -20.22
N GLU A 351 -21.66 11.61 -21.07
CA GLU A 351 -21.25 13.01 -21.20
C GLU A 351 -22.32 13.94 -20.60
N LYS A 352 -21.88 14.85 -19.73
CA LYS A 352 -22.73 15.88 -19.14
C LYS A 352 -22.21 17.28 -19.51
N GLN A 353 -23.03 18.06 -20.16
CA GLN A 353 -22.77 19.49 -20.45
C GLN A 353 -23.22 20.36 -19.26
N ILE A 354 -22.33 21.24 -18.80
CA ILE A 354 -22.59 22.16 -17.68
C ILE A 354 -22.30 23.59 -18.14
N THR A 355 -23.29 24.47 -17.98
CA THR A 355 -23.18 25.92 -18.25
C THR A 355 -23.15 26.67 -16.92
N ASN A 356 -22.38 27.78 -16.90
CA ASN A 356 -22.31 28.66 -15.75
C ASN A 356 -23.43 29.72 -15.83
#